data_1f2f2bb5d892116d88b58b2b64193cb0
#
_entry.id   1f2f2bb5d892116d88b58b2b64193cb0
#
_cell.length_a   1.000
_cell.length_b   1.000
_cell.length_c   1.000
_cell.angle_alpha   90.00
_cell.angle_beta   90.00
_cell.angle_gamma   90.00
#
_symmetry.space_group_name_H-M   'P 1'
#
loop_
_entity.id
_entity.type
_entity.pdbx_description
1 polymer ?
#
loop_
_entity_poly.entity_id
_entity_poly.type
_entity_poly.pdbx_seq_one_letter_code
_entity_poly.pdbx_strand_id
1 'polypeptide(L)'
;SKNKTSKGAEEILLAQIKQEFTTPADAISDYLELVEKTLLEAQISMEDEIEQIKSGCKRLIDQYEEAFTENTGPNATTVKKTPEEYSELRHNLRTPLNAIIGYSEILIEDLEDDLSEESLKDLQSIIELSRETETAIENFVDYIRGEAIKTSEGDSQLESAESLFKSLGDINYSLELDESLEGADILIVDDNKTNCEVLERRLTMQGLQCRTAYDGTTAIKKVEEKLPDLILLDVILPDINGLELLKKFRSENTSENLPIIMVSAFNDVDGIAKCIQLGAQDYLPKPLNGTILLAKVISSLERKFFREREKELVNKLHIQATTDQLTGISNRRVVFEELENSYAELQSGHKKDFSVIMIDIDFFKSVNDTYGHSGGDEVLKAMANVLKNYVSEPNIVGRIGGEEFLAVIFDQEDIETYCDNLRREIHTIKVFYEDHEISITASGGVAITSESGNASDVINKADERLYDAKKSGRDKFVIN
;
A
#
# COMPACT_ATOMS: atom_id res chain seq x y z
N SER A 1 59.67 26.96 -9.64
CA SER A 1 59.02 26.68 -10.94
C SER A 1 57.89 25.63 -10.86
N LYS A 2 57.92 24.66 -9.91
CA LYS A 2 56.86 23.68 -9.74
C LYS A 2 55.50 24.26 -9.26
N ASN A 3 55.50 25.36 -8.50
CA ASN A 3 54.24 25.99 -8.01
C ASN A 3 53.52 26.84 -9.06
N LYS A 4 54.17 27.30 -10.13
CA LYS A 4 53.51 28.07 -11.21
C LYS A 4 52.80 27.16 -12.24
N THR A 5 53.33 25.96 -12.48
CA THR A 5 52.71 24.98 -13.38
C THR A 5 51.46 24.31 -12.76
N SER A 6 51.42 24.14 -11.42
CA SER A 6 50.27 23.64 -10.71
C SER A 6 49.07 24.61 -10.72
N LYS A 7 49.35 25.90 -10.52
CA LYS A 7 48.30 26.95 -10.48
C LYS A 7 47.64 27.19 -11.84
N GLY A 8 48.42 27.15 -12.93
CA GLY A 8 47.86 27.27 -14.28
C GLY A 8 46.99 26.07 -14.72
N ALA A 9 47.35 24.88 -14.27
CA ALA A 9 46.52 23.67 -14.54
C ALA A 9 45.21 23.71 -13.77
N GLU A 10 45.23 24.21 -12.53
CA GLU A 10 44.02 24.37 -11.72
C GLU A 10 43.06 25.44 -12.27
N GLU A 11 43.59 26.56 -12.77
CA GLU A 11 42.81 27.62 -13.44
C GLU A 11 42.13 27.10 -14.74
N ILE A 12 42.85 26.29 -15.52
CA ILE A 12 42.29 25.66 -16.73
C ILE A 12 41.17 24.68 -16.37
N LEU A 13 41.39 23.84 -15.36
CA LEU A 13 40.39 22.87 -14.90
C LEU A 13 39.12 23.56 -14.37
N LEU A 14 39.25 24.62 -13.60
CA LEU A 14 38.14 25.43 -13.14
C LEU A 14 37.34 26.08 -14.28
N ALA A 15 38.06 26.60 -15.28
CA ALA A 15 37.42 27.18 -16.46
C ALA A 15 36.62 26.10 -17.24
N GLN A 16 37.21 24.89 -17.36
CA GLN A 16 36.53 23.77 -18.00
C GLN A 16 35.26 23.34 -17.24
N ILE A 17 35.33 23.14 -15.94
CA ILE A 17 34.20 22.80 -15.08
C ILE A 17 33.09 23.86 -15.18
N LYS A 18 33.45 25.14 -15.16
CA LYS A 18 32.49 26.23 -15.36
C LYS A 18 31.83 26.16 -16.74
N GLN A 19 32.59 25.89 -17.77
CA GLN A 19 32.10 25.81 -19.15
C GLN A 19 31.19 24.59 -19.37
N GLU A 20 31.52 23.42 -18.78
CA GLU A 20 30.69 22.20 -18.83
C GLU A 20 29.30 22.43 -18.23
N PHE A 21 29.16 23.35 -17.26
CA PHE A 21 27.86 23.75 -16.71
C PHE A 21 27.16 24.84 -17.52
N THR A 22 27.86 25.94 -17.83
CA THR A 22 27.23 27.13 -18.44
C THR A 22 26.76 26.88 -19.87
N THR A 23 27.47 26.07 -20.65
CA THR A 23 27.11 25.80 -22.06
C THR A 23 25.74 25.12 -22.16
N PRO A 24 25.44 23.98 -21.49
CA PRO A 24 24.13 23.39 -21.56
C PRO A 24 23.06 24.25 -20.85
N ALA A 25 23.36 24.94 -19.77
CA ALA A 25 22.40 25.79 -19.05
C ALA A 25 21.93 26.98 -19.91
N ASP A 26 22.84 27.63 -20.65
CA ASP A 26 22.49 28.69 -21.60
C ASP A 26 21.66 28.15 -22.77
N ALA A 27 22.04 26.98 -23.32
CA ALA A 27 21.31 26.36 -24.40
C ALA A 27 19.87 25.96 -24.02
N ILE A 28 19.62 25.56 -22.77
CA ILE A 28 18.26 25.32 -22.26
C ILE A 28 17.41 26.57 -22.40
N SER A 29 17.94 27.74 -22.03
CA SER A 29 17.24 29.02 -22.15
C SER A 29 16.94 29.38 -23.59
N ASP A 30 17.89 29.15 -24.51
CA ASP A 30 17.71 29.40 -25.94
C ASP A 30 16.60 28.52 -26.54
N TYR A 31 16.61 27.22 -26.26
CA TYR A 31 15.55 26.33 -26.71
C TYR A 31 14.17 26.68 -26.13
N LEU A 32 14.14 27.12 -24.87
CA LEU A 32 12.89 27.54 -24.23
C LEU A 32 12.28 28.77 -24.91
N GLU A 33 13.10 29.75 -25.34
CA GLU A 33 12.62 30.90 -26.12
C GLU A 33 12.01 30.47 -27.45
N LEU A 34 12.58 29.47 -28.14
CA LEU A 34 12.04 28.92 -29.37
C LEU A 34 10.69 28.25 -29.13
N VAL A 35 10.56 27.42 -28.09
CA VAL A 35 9.30 26.76 -27.73
C VAL A 35 8.22 27.79 -27.38
N GLU A 36 8.55 28.79 -26.55
CA GLU A 36 7.60 29.86 -26.18
C GLU A 36 7.09 30.61 -27.41
N LYS A 37 7.96 30.96 -28.33
CA LYS A 37 7.58 31.64 -29.57
C LYS A 37 6.62 30.79 -30.40
N THR A 38 6.88 29.50 -30.51
CA THR A 38 6.01 28.57 -31.28
C THR A 38 4.64 28.42 -30.63
N LEU A 39 4.57 28.33 -29.30
CA LEU A 39 3.31 28.26 -28.55
C LEU A 39 2.48 29.53 -28.74
N LEU A 40 3.11 30.70 -28.70
CA LEU A 40 2.44 31.97 -28.96
C LEU A 40 1.89 32.05 -30.37
N GLU A 41 2.64 31.62 -31.38
CA GLU A 41 2.20 31.58 -32.78
C GLU A 41 1.03 30.60 -32.99
N ALA A 42 1.01 29.47 -32.25
CA ALA A 42 -0.06 28.48 -32.28
C ALA A 42 -1.29 28.87 -31.42
N GLN A 43 -1.23 29.97 -30.67
CA GLN A 43 -2.26 30.44 -29.72
C GLN A 43 -2.56 29.42 -28.61
N ILE A 44 -1.58 28.63 -28.21
CA ILE A 44 -1.64 27.65 -27.13
C ILE A 44 -1.23 28.36 -25.82
N SER A 45 -2.09 28.30 -24.81
CA SER A 45 -1.82 28.94 -23.50
C SER A 45 -1.23 27.92 -22.53
N MET A 46 0.09 27.97 -22.34
CA MET A 46 0.86 27.20 -21.34
C MET A 46 1.84 28.15 -20.61
N GLU A 47 1.37 29.33 -20.28
CA GLU A 47 2.18 30.38 -19.68
C GLU A 47 2.77 29.98 -18.33
N ASP A 48 2.02 29.24 -17.52
CA ASP A 48 2.46 28.81 -16.18
C ASP A 48 3.61 27.81 -16.27
N GLU A 49 3.55 26.82 -17.17
CA GLU A 49 4.59 25.80 -17.36
C GLU A 49 5.89 26.41 -17.89
N ILE A 50 5.78 27.27 -18.89
CA ILE A 50 6.93 28.01 -19.46
C ILE A 50 7.58 28.90 -18.41
N GLU A 51 6.80 29.62 -17.59
CA GLU A 51 7.33 30.45 -16.52
C GLU A 51 8.04 29.62 -15.43
N GLN A 52 7.54 28.45 -15.11
CA GLN A 52 8.21 27.54 -14.18
C GLN A 52 9.56 27.05 -14.72
N ILE A 53 9.66 26.72 -16.01
CA ILE A 53 10.93 26.35 -16.64
C ILE A 53 11.89 27.54 -16.62
N LYS A 54 11.43 28.74 -17.00
CA LYS A 54 12.25 29.98 -16.97
C LYS A 54 12.77 30.28 -15.56
N SER A 55 11.90 30.22 -14.57
CA SER A 55 12.25 30.42 -13.17
C SER A 55 13.25 29.37 -12.67
N GLY A 56 13.09 28.11 -13.13
CA GLY A 56 14.02 27.01 -12.90
C GLY A 56 15.40 27.31 -13.47
N CYS A 57 15.49 27.71 -14.74
CA CYS A 57 16.75 28.06 -15.40
C CYS A 57 17.48 29.19 -14.68
N LYS A 58 16.76 30.27 -14.35
CA LYS A 58 17.34 31.40 -13.63
C LYS A 58 17.89 31.01 -12.26
N ARG A 59 17.10 30.27 -11.47
CA ARG A 59 17.53 29.79 -10.15
C ARG A 59 18.72 28.85 -10.25
N LEU A 60 18.77 27.98 -11.23
CA LEU A 60 19.87 27.06 -11.46
C LEU A 60 21.19 27.82 -11.72
N ILE A 61 21.17 28.81 -12.61
CA ILE A 61 22.35 29.63 -12.95
C ILE A 61 22.78 30.42 -11.73
N ASP A 62 21.87 31.14 -11.06
CA ASP A 62 22.18 31.98 -9.91
C ASP A 62 22.80 31.15 -8.76
N GLN A 63 22.22 30.00 -8.44
CA GLN A 63 22.74 29.12 -7.38
C GLN A 63 24.08 28.47 -7.72
N TYR A 64 24.29 28.12 -8.99
CA TYR A 64 25.58 27.59 -9.43
C TYR A 64 26.68 28.65 -9.37
N GLU A 65 26.43 29.88 -9.85
CA GLU A 65 27.41 30.98 -9.80
C GLU A 65 27.74 31.35 -8.36
N GLU A 66 26.77 31.39 -7.45
CA GLU A 66 26.99 31.62 -6.04
C GLU A 66 27.89 30.52 -5.45
N ALA A 67 27.50 29.25 -5.65
CA ALA A 67 28.28 28.10 -5.17
C ALA A 67 29.67 28.01 -5.77
N PHE A 68 29.83 28.33 -7.07
CA PHE A 68 31.11 28.37 -7.75
C PHE A 68 32.00 29.45 -7.16
N THR A 69 31.50 30.67 -6.96
CA THR A 69 32.22 31.79 -6.41
C THR A 69 32.66 31.55 -4.96
N GLU A 70 31.80 31.01 -4.14
CA GLU A 70 32.08 30.67 -2.73
C GLU A 70 33.19 29.63 -2.59
N ASN A 71 33.23 28.64 -3.46
CA ASN A 71 34.12 27.48 -3.33
C ASN A 71 35.42 27.60 -4.15
N THR A 72 35.49 28.51 -5.13
CA THR A 72 36.65 28.64 -6.04
C THR A 72 37.22 30.06 -6.10
N GLY A 73 36.56 31.06 -5.50
CA GLY A 73 36.98 32.45 -5.50
C GLY A 73 38.20 32.73 -4.61
N PRO A 74 38.76 33.97 -4.69
CA PRO A 74 39.92 34.37 -3.89
C PRO A 74 39.71 34.28 -2.38
N ASN A 75 38.44 34.24 -1.93
CA ASN A 75 38.04 34.14 -0.54
C ASN A 75 37.50 32.72 -0.20
N ALA A 76 37.73 31.75 -1.09
CA ALA A 76 37.28 30.37 -0.84
C ALA A 76 37.85 29.90 0.51
N THR A 77 36.96 29.57 1.42
CA THR A 77 37.33 29.05 2.74
C THR A 77 37.97 27.68 2.57
N THR A 78 39.21 27.54 3.02
CA THR A 78 39.97 26.26 3.02
C THR A 78 39.40 25.22 4.00
N VAL A 79 38.23 25.47 4.58
CA VAL A 79 37.56 24.54 5.48
C VAL A 79 36.81 23.51 4.62
N LYS A 80 37.24 22.25 4.70
CA LYS A 80 36.50 21.16 4.06
C LYS A 80 35.09 21.12 4.64
N LYS A 81 34.10 21.19 3.75
CA LYS A 81 32.68 20.99 4.10
C LYS A 81 32.46 19.59 4.65
N THR A 82 31.43 19.43 5.46
CA THR A 82 31.01 18.10 5.93
C THR A 82 30.34 17.32 4.79
N PRO A 83 30.25 15.99 4.89
CA PRO A 83 29.49 15.19 3.90
C PRO A 83 28.05 15.66 3.73
N GLU A 84 27.44 16.15 4.80
CA GLU A 84 26.08 16.70 4.82
C GLU A 84 26.00 18.01 4.00
N GLU A 85 26.96 18.92 4.16
CA GLU A 85 27.02 20.19 3.43
C GLU A 85 27.23 19.97 1.92
N TYR A 86 28.02 18.96 1.52
CA TYR A 86 28.16 18.60 0.10
C TYR A 86 26.86 18.00 -0.47
N SER A 87 26.16 17.20 0.32
CA SER A 87 24.88 16.65 -0.06
C SER A 87 23.82 17.73 -0.23
N GLU A 88 23.78 18.72 0.67
CA GLU A 88 22.88 19.87 0.61
C GLU A 88 23.17 20.74 -0.61
N LEU A 89 24.45 21.03 -0.89
CA LEU A 89 24.85 21.77 -2.08
C LEU A 89 24.39 21.08 -3.37
N ARG A 90 24.59 19.78 -3.47
CA ARG A 90 24.13 18.96 -4.60
C ARG A 90 22.62 19.00 -4.73
N HIS A 91 21.90 18.84 -3.63
CA HIS A 91 20.44 18.90 -3.60
C HIS A 91 19.93 20.26 -4.09
N ASN A 92 20.49 21.35 -3.60
CA ASN A 92 20.09 22.70 -3.96
C ASN A 92 20.29 22.98 -5.45
N LEU A 93 21.40 22.53 -6.03
CA LEU A 93 21.67 22.69 -7.46
C LEU A 93 20.79 21.81 -8.35
N ARG A 94 20.38 20.64 -7.89
CA ARG A 94 19.50 19.73 -8.64
C ARG A 94 18.02 20.12 -8.59
N THR A 95 17.59 20.80 -7.54
CA THR A 95 16.17 21.17 -7.36
C THR A 95 15.60 21.97 -8.53
N PRO A 96 16.22 23.08 -8.99
CA PRO A 96 15.72 23.81 -10.15
C PRO A 96 15.78 22.99 -11.46
N LEU A 97 16.74 22.07 -11.58
CA LEU A 97 16.88 21.21 -12.73
C LEU A 97 15.70 20.20 -12.84
N ASN A 98 15.28 19.65 -11.73
CA ASN A 98 14.09 18.79 -11.67
C ASN A 98 12.84 19.52 -12.15
N ALA A 99 12.67 20.79 -11.82
CA ALA A 99 11.55 21.60 -12.28
C ALA A 99 11.61 21.78 -13.80
N ILE A 100 12.77 22.10 -14.36
CA ILE A 100 12.97 22.25 -15.80
C ILE A 100 12.58 20.97 -16.53
N ILE A 101 13.11 19.82 -16.10
CA ILE A 101 12.81 18.52 -16.70
C ILE A 101 11.31 18.20 -16.58
N GLY A 102 10.76 18.31 -15.38
CA GLY A 102 9.37 17.92 -15.10
C GLY A 102 8.37 18.73 -15.90
N TYR A 103 8.51 20.06 -15.96
CA TYR A 103 7.61 20.89 -16.75
C TYR A 103 7.82 20.73 -18.26
N SER A 104 9.06 20.46 -18.72
CA SER A 104 9.30 20.14 -20.13
C SER A 104 8.64 18.83 -20.56
N GLU A 105 8.69 17.81 -19.70
CA GLU A 105 8.02 16.53 -19.95
C GLU A 105 6.48 16.69 -19.94
N ILE A 106 5.91 17.52 -19.03
CA ILE A 106 4.49 17.84 -19.04
C ILE A 106 4.07 18.53 -20.34
N LEU A 107 4.86 19.51 -20.82
CA LEU A 107 4.58 20.18 -22.09
C LEU A 107 4.59 19.20 -23.27
N ILE A 108 5.50 18.23 -23.29
CA ILE A 108 5.52 17.19 -24.31
C ILE A 108 4.25 16.33 -24.24
N GLU A 109 3.88 15.87 -23.03
CA GLU A 109 2.71 15.00 -22.82
C GLU A 109 1.38 15.70 -23.14
N ASP A 110 1.22 16.97 -22.71
CA ASP A 110 -0.02 17.73 -22.92
C ASP A 110 -0.22 18.19 -24.35
N LEU A 111 0.86 18.36 -25.12
CA LEU A 111 0.86 18.99 -26.43
C LEU A 111 1.39 18.10 -27.56
N GLU A 112 1.51 16.78 -27.35
CA GLU A 112 2.06 15.85 -28.34
C GLU A 112 1.34 15.94 -29.70
N ASP A 113 0.02 16.13 -29.68
CA ASP A 113 -0.80 16.23 -30.90
C ASP A 113 -0.87 17.67 -31.48
N ASP A 114 -0.56 18.70 -30.68
CA ASP A 114 -0.73 20.10 -31.04
C ASP A 114 0.58 20.80 -31.41
N LEU A 115 1.73 20.25 -31.05
CA LEU A 115 3.06 20.78 -31.35
C LEU A 115 3.61 20.27 -32.67
N SER A 116 4.44 21.11 -33.31
CA SER A 116 5.25 20.67 -34.45
C SER A 116 6.33 19.66 -33.99
N GLU A 117 6.78 18.77 -34.93
CA GLU A 117 7.90 17.87 -34.67
C GLU A 117 9.17 18.62 -34.22
N GLU A 118 9.34 19.88 -34.70
CA GLU A 118 10.47 20.73 -34.33
C GLU A 118 10.40 21.18 -32.90
N SER A 119 9.23 21.63 -32.43
CA SER A 119 9.02 22.07 -31.03
C SER A 119 9.11 20.91 -30.03
N LEU A 120 8.64 19.71 -30.43
CA LEU A 120 8.84 18.50 -29.61
C LEU A 120 10.32 18.15 -29.48
N LYS A 121 11.11 18.30 -30.56
CA LYS A 121 12.56 18.12 -30.50
C LYS A 121 13.24 19.16 -29.61
N ASP A 122 12.81 20.43 -29.66
CA ASP A 122 13.35 21.48 -28.82
C ASP A 122 13.11 21.20 -27.35
N LEU A 123 11.91 20.74 -26.96
CA LEU A 123 11.60 20.28 -25.61
C LEU A 123 12.42 19.06 -25.17
N GLN A 124 12.62 18.10 -26.09
CA GLN A 124 13.50 16.95 -25.83
C GLN A 124 14.95 17.38 -25.62
N SER A 125 15.42 18.36 -26.42
CA SER A 125 16.77 18.94 -26.27
C SER A 125 16.93 19.63 -24.89
N ILE A 126 15.91 20.32 -24.40
CA ILE A 126 15.92 20.89 -23.03
C ILE A 126 16.12 19.79 -21.98
N ILE A 127 15.44 18.66 -22.11
CA ILE A 127 15.58 17.54 -21.17
C ILE A 127 16.99 16.92 -21.26
N GLU A 128 17.53 16.70 -22.47
CA GLU A 128 18.88 16.16 -22.66
C GLU A 128 19.93 17.07 -22.07
N LEU A 129 19.88 18.37 -22.40
CA LEU A 129 20.80 19.38 -21.84
C LEU A 129 20.69 19.51 -20.33
N SER A 130 19.50 19.32 -19.77
CA SER A 130 19.31 19.30 -18.30
C SER A 130 20.03 18.12 -17.67
N ARG A 131 20.07 16.96 -18.32
CA ARG A 131 20.84 15.79 -17.85
C ARG A 131 22.35 16.00 -17.97
N GLU A 132 22.80 16.65 -19.04
CA GLU A 132 24.20 17.06 -19.16
C GLU A 132 24.60 18.04 -18.04
N THR A 133 23.74 19.01 -17.73
CA THR A 133 23.95 19.97 -16.63
C THR A 133 24.03 19.25 -15.27
N GLU A 134 23.26 18.18 -15.08
CA GLU A 134 23.36 17.35 -13.86
C GLU A 134 24.75 16.72 -13.72
N THR A 135 25.29 16.18 -14.81
CA THR A 135 26.64 15.61 -14.82
C THR A 135 27.71 16.68 -14.50
N ALA A 136 27.53 17.89 -15.03
CA ALA A 136 28.40 19.02 -14.71
C ALA A 136 28.34 19.44 -13.22
N ILE A 137 27.15 19.39 -12.61
CA ILE A 137 26.97 19.62 -11.16
C ILE A 137 27.75 18.57 -10.35
N GLU A 138 27.67 17.29 -10.72
CA GLU A 138 28.43 16.23 -10.05
C GLU A 138 29.95 16.46 -10.15
N ASN A 139 30.45 16.75 -11.35
CA ASN A 139 31.87 17.05 -11.57
C ASN A 139 32.33 18.26 -10.73
N PHE A 140 31.50 19.28 -10.60
CA PHE A 140 31.79 20.44 -9.76
C PHE A 140 31.84 20.07 -8.27
N VAL A 141 30.89 19.31 -7.76
CA VAL A 141 30.87 18.88 -6.35
C VAL A 141 32.06 17.95 -6.04
N ASP A 142 32.38 17.01 -6.93
CA ASP A 142 33.53 16.12 -6.77
C ASP A 142 34.85 16.90 -6.79
N TYR A 143 34.98 17.92 -7.64
CA TYR A 143 36.11 18.82 -7.63
C TYR A 143 36.27 19.52 -6.28
N ILE A 144 35.21 20.10 -5.71
CA ILE A 144 35.26 20.79 -4.40
C ILE A 144 35.64 19.81 -3.28
N ARG A 145 35.19 18.55 -3.35
CA ARG A 145 35.56 17.48 -2.38
C ARG A 145 37.05 17.09 -2.51
N GLY A 146 37.68 17.39 -3.62
CA GLY A 146 39.04 16.96 -3.95
C GLY A 146 39.11 15.48 -4.38
N GLU A 147 38.01 14.94 -4.91
CA GLU A 147 37.94 13.63 -5.53
C GLU A 147 38.33 13.72 -7.02
N ALA A 148 38.77 12.59 -7.61
CA ALA A 148 39.11 12.56 -9.02
C ALA A 148 37.84 12.75 -9.87
N ILE A 149 37.86 13.71 -10.79
CA ILE A 149 36.76 13.95 -11.73
C ILE A 149 36.62 12.71 -12.63
N LYS A 150 35.44 12.15 -12.70
CA LYS A 150 35.10 11.07 -13.62
C LYS A 150 35.06 11.67 -15.04
N THR A 151 36.15 11.52 -15.80
CA THR A 151 36.10 11.79 -17.23
C THR A 151 35.28 10.75 -17.94
N SER A 152 34.53 11.17 -18.93
CA SER A 152 33.51 10.44 -19.70
C SER A 152 33.97 9.18 -20.47
N GLU A 153 35.04 8.51 -20.07
CA GLU A 153 35.50 7.24 -20.69
C GLU A 153 34.85 5.98 -20.09
N GLY A 154 33.95 6.12 -19.09
CA GLY A 154 33.22 5.02 -18.48
C GLY A 154 31.85 4.70 -19.09
N ASP A 155 31.36 5.48 -20.01
CA ASP A 155 29.98 5.43 -20.54
C ASP A 155 29.70 4.30 -21.54
N SER A 156 30.70 3.53 -22.00
CA SER A 156 30.47 2.45 -22.97
C SER A 156 29.62 1.27 -22.45
N GLN A 157 29.44 1.13 -21.14
CA GLN A 157 28.57 0.10 -20.57
C GLN A 157 27.14 0.62 -20.29
N LEU A 158 26.98 1.91 -20.00
CA LEU A 158 25.66 2.54 -19.91
C LEU A 158 25.04 2.75 -21.29
N GLU A 159 25.83 3.21 -22.30
CA GLU A 159 25.38 3.27 -23.71
C GLU A 159 24.95 1.91 -24.26
N SER A 160 25.56 0.81 -23.80
CA SER A 160 25.13 -0.55 -24.17
C SER A 160 23.79 -0.93 -23.53
N ALA A 161 23.50 -0.48 -22.33
CA ALA A 161 22.21 -0.68 -21.67
C ALA A 161 21.12 0.22 -22.28
N GLU A 162 21.42 1.51 -22.53
CA GLU A 162 20.50 2.42 -23.22
C GLU A 162 20.26 2.03 -24.68
N SER A 163 21.29 1.54 -25.40
CA SER A 163 21.10 1.02 -26.76
C SER A 163 20.28 -0.28 -26.79
N LEU A 164 20.38 -1.11 -25.77
CA LEU A 164 19.50 -2.27 -25.55
C LEU A 164 18.06 -1.83 -25.24
N PHE A 165 17.86 -0.81 -24.41
CA PHE A 165 16.55 -0.20 -24.18
C PHE A 165 16.00 0.50 -25.44
N LYS A 166 16.84 1.21 -26.21
CA LYS A 166 16.47 1.77 -27.53
C LYS A 166 16.18 0.69 -28.58
N SER A 167 16.84 -0.47 -28.52
CA SER A 167 16.59 -1.58 -29.46
C SER A 167 15.37 -2.43 -29.08
N LEU A 168 14.88 -2.32 -27.84
CA LEU A 168 13.56 -2.79 -27.41
C LEU A 168 12.43 -1.87 -27.90
N GLY A 169 12.79 -0.92 -28.75
CA GLY A 169 12.09 0.10 -29.48
C GLY A 169 10.59 0.10 -29.46
N ASP A 170 9.99 1.27 -29.35
CA ASP A 170 8.58 1.57 -29.69
C ASP A 170 7.53 0.57 -29.18
N ILE A 171 7.73 0.09 -27.95
CA ILE A 171 6.59 -0.30 -27.16
C ILE A 171 6.06 1.03 -26.59
N ASN A 172 5.14 1.63 -27.31
CA ASN A 172 4.21 2.59 -26.75
C ASN A 172 3.49 1.88 -25.60
N TYR A 173 4.11 1.85 -24.43
CA TYR A 173 3.39 1.61 -23.20
C TYR A 173 2.58 2.90 -22.96
N SER A 174 1.40 2.98 -23.58
CA SER A 174 0.32 3.63 -22.88
C SER A 174 0.17 2.81 -21.59
N LEU A 175 0.76 3.29 -20.50
CA LEU A 175 0.49 2.80 -19.16
C LEU A 175 -0.97 3.20 -18.86
N GLU A 176 -1.93 2.52 -19.52
CA GLU A 176 -3.33 2.64 -19.18
C GLU A 176 -3.47 2.13 -17.76
N LEU A 177 -3.85 3.03 -16.87
CA LEU A 177 -4.12 2.67 -15.49
C LEU A 177 -5.28 1.66 -15.50
N ASP A 178 -5.10 0.52 -14.85
CA ASP A 178 -6.20 -0.42 -14.62
C ASP A 178 -7.32 0.33 -13.87
N GLU A 179 -8.57 0.20 -14.31
CA GLU A 179 -9.74 0.82 -13.64
C GLU A 179 -9.76 0.56 -12.13
N SER A 180 -9.15 -0.54 -11.67
CA SER A 180 -9.05 -0.89 -10.25
C SER A 180 -8.11 0.01 -9.45
N LEU A 181 -7.23 0.78 -10.10
CA LEU A 181 -6.28 1.70 -9.49
C LEU A 181 -6.78 3.15 -9.52
N GLU A 182 -7.86 3.44 -10.26
CA GLU A 182 -8.42 4.78 -10.39
C GLU A 182 -8.81 5.33 -9.02
N GLY A 183 -8.37 6.54 -8.71
CA GLY A 183 -8.63 7.20 -7.45
C GLY A 183 -7.78 6.74 -6.27
N ALA A 184 -6.75 5.89 -6.49
CA ALA A 184 -5.80 5.52 -5.44
C ALA A 184 -5.12 6.77 -4.85
N ASP A 185 -4.96 6.80 -3.53
CA ASP A 185 -4.54 7.95 -2.73
C ASP A 185 -3.02 7.94 -2.48
N ILE A 186 -2.31 8.84 -3.12
CA ILE A 186 -0.85 8.97 -3.01
C ILE A 186 -0.50 10.15 -2.10
N LEU A 187 0.33 9.91 -1.08
CA LEU A 187 0.92 10.98 -0.28
C LEU A 187 2.32 11.29 -0.80
N ILE A 188 2.51 12.51 -1.27
CA ILE A 188 3.80 13.05 -1.72
C ILE A 188 4.41 13.83 -0.57
N VAL A 189 5.62 13.45 -0.14
CA VAL A 189 6.37 14.11 0.96
C VAL A 189 7.69 14.61 0.40
N ASP A 190 7.77 15.90 0.15
CA ASP A 190 8.96 16.59 -0.38
C ASP A 190 8.90 18.05 0.11
N ASP A 191 10.01 18.60 0.58
CA ASP A 191 10.06 19.98 1.10
C ASP A 191 9.95 21.04 -0.02
N ASN A 192 10.21 20.65 -1.24
CA ASN A 192 10.12 21.51 -2.40
C ASN A 192 8.69 21.46 -3.00
N LYS A 193 8.00 22.60 -2.91
CA LYS A 193 6.64 22.75 -3.45
C LYS A 193 6.56 22.45 -4.95
N THR A 194 7.55 22.90 -5.73
CA THR A 194 7.60 22.67 -7.17
C THR A 194 7.69 21.18 -7.50
N ASN A 195 8.50 20.42 -6.76
CA ASN A 195 8.56 18.96 -6.91
C ASN A 195 7.20 18.31 -6.63
N CYS A 196 6.54 18.74 -5.53
CA CYS A 196 5.20 18.25 -5.19
C CYS A 196 4.18 18.55 -6.31
N GLU A 197 4.18 19.77 -6.84
CA GLU A 197 3.26 20.20 -7.91
C GLU A 197 3.46 19.36 -9.19
N VAL A 198 4.71 19.15 -9.61
CA VAL A 198 5.03 18.34 -10.79
C VAL A 198 4.59 16.88 -10.59
N LEU A 199 4.90 16.30 -9.43
CA LEU A 199 4.50 14.92 -9.11
C LEU A 199 2.99 14.76 -9.01
N GLU A 200 2.32 15.70 -8.30
CA GLU A 200 0.87 15.70 -8.16
C GLU A 200 0.17 15.79 -9.52
N ARG A 201 0.59 16.74 -10.37
CA ARG A 201 0.01 16.91 -11.70
C ARG A 201 0.17 15.64 -12.54
N ARG A 202 1.39 15.07 -12.59
CA ARG A 202 1.69 13.86 -13.36
C ARG A 202 0.88 12.65 -12.93
N LEU A 203 0.74 12.44 -11.63
CA LEU A 203 -0.03 11.33 -11.07
C LEU A 203 -1.54 11.52 -11.24
N THR A 204 -2.01 12.76 -11.10
CA THR A 204 -3.44 13.10 -11.27
C THR A 204 -3.87 12.94 -12.74
N MET A 205 -3.01 13.24 -13.70
CA MET A 205 -3.29 12.99 -15.14
C MET A 205 -3.53 11.51 -15.43
N GLN A 206 -2.99 10.61 -14.62
CA GLN A 206 -3.24 9.16 -14.70
C GLN A 206 -4.46 8.70 -13.89
N GLY A 207 -5.28 9.61 -13.34
CA GLY A 207 -6.47 9.25 -12.55
C GLY A 207 -6.19 8.95 -11.08
N LEU A 208 -4.96 9.17 -10.58
CA LEU A 208 -4.62 8.99 -9.17
C LEU A 208 -4.97 10.23 -8.35
N GLN A 209 -5.27 10.06 -7.07
CA GLN A 209 -5.48 11.17 -6.13
C GLN A 209 -4.20 11.45 -5.36
N CYS A 210 -3.85 12.73 -5.19
CA CYS A 210 -2.63 13.11 -4.52
C CYS A 210 -2.92 14.02 -3.32
N ARG A 211 -2.13 13.82 -2.26
CA ARG A 211 -2.01 14.70 -1.09
C ARG A 211 -0.54 15.04 -0.90
N THR A 212 -0.24 16.26 -0.55
CA THR A 212 1.14 16.72 -0.40
C THR A 212 1.47 17.07 1.06
N ALA A 213 2.69 16.79 1.51
CA ALA A 213 3.24 17.23 2.79
C ALA A 213 4.65 17.77 2.56
N TYR A 214 4.98 18.91 3.15
CA TYR A 214 6.25 19.60 2.94
C TYR A 214 7.26 19.38 4.08
N ASP A 215 6.86 18.58 5.07
CA ASP A 215 7.67 18.21 6.23
C ASP A 215 7.19 16.88 6.81
N GLY A 216 8.04 16.25 7.61
CA GLY A 216 7.75 14.95 8.21
C GLY A 216 6.61 15.00 9.24
N THR A 217 6.48 16.08 10.00
CA THR A 217 5.42 16.27 10.99
C THR A 217 4.05 16.32 10.33
N THR A 218 3.93 17.05 9.23
CA THR A 218 2.70 17.12 8.42
C THR A 218 2.40 15.77 7.76
N ALA A 219 3.43 15.06 7.29
CA ALA A 219 3.25 13.72 6.71
C ALA A 219 2.68 12.74 7.73
N ILE A 220 3.19 12.72 8.97
CA ILE A 220 2.67 11.87 10.05
C ILE A 220 1.19 12.14 10.29
N LYS A 221 0.80 13.41 10.47
CA LYS A 221 -0.60 13.79 10.69
C LYS A 221 -1.51 13.32 9.56
N LYS A 222 -1.09 13.50 8.31
CA LYS A 222 -1.89 13.07 7.14
C LYS A 222 -2.05 11.56 7.03
N VAL A 223 -1.06 10.79 7.46
CA VAL A 223 -1.13 9.32 7.54
C VAL A 223 -2.06 8.89 8.68
N GLU A 224 -2.00 9.55 9.84
CA GLU A 224 -2.90 9.29 10.98
C GLU A 224 -4.36 9.64 10.67
N GLU A 225 -4.61 10.73 9.93
CA GLU A 225 -5.95 11.12 9.50
C GLU A 225 -6.57 10.13 8.50
N LYS A 226 -5.79 9.71 7.52
CA LYS A 226 -6.18 8.75 6.50
C LYS A 226 -4.94 8.07 5.93
N LEU A 227 -4.87 6.75 6.07
CA LEU A 227 -3.79 5.94 5.51
C LEU A 227 -3.81 6.05 3.97
N PRO A 228 -2.71 6.49 3.32
CA PRO A 228 -2.64 6.53 1.86
C PRO A 228 -2.41 5.14 1.26
N ASP A 229 -2.65 5.01 -0.03
CA ASP A 229 -2.36 3.78 -0.76
C ASP A 229 -0.89 3.61 -1.09
N LEU A 230 -0.16 4.72 -1.21
CA LEU A 230 1.28 4.77 -1.42
C LEU A 230 1.86 6.09 -0.92
N ILE A 231 3.11 6.07 -0.45
CA ILE A 231 3.86 7.28 -0.11
C ILE A 231 5.07 7.40 -1.06
N LEU A 232 5.21 8.58 -1.68
CA LEU A 232 6.47 9.04 -2.26
C LEU A 232 7.18 9.89 -1.20
N LEU A 233 8.35 9.47 -0.73
CA LEU A 233 9.01 10.07 0.42
C LEU A 233 10.42 10.54 0.06
N ASP A 234 10.65 11.85 0.16
CA ASP A 234 12.00 12.38 0.07
C ASP A 234 12.83 11.99 1.31
N VAL A 235 14.10 11.74 1.08
CA VAL A 235 15.07 11.46 2.14
C VAL A 235 15.41 12.73 2.93
N ILE A 236 15.49 13.88 2.26
CA ILE A 236 15.85 15.16 2.88
C ILE A 236 14.59 15.95 3.15
N LEU A 237 14.27 16.13 4.42
CA LEU A 237 13.15 16.95 4.89
C LEU A 237 13.65 17.93 5.97
N PRO A 238 12.96 19.07 6.18
CA PRO A 238 13.48 20.15 7.03
C PRO A 238 13.45 19.84 8.53
N ASP A 239 12.57 18.94 8.99
CA ASP A 239 12.33 18.66 10.41
C ASP A 239 12.75 17.24 10.83
N ILE A 240 12.43 16.22 10.06
CA ILE A 240 12.72 14.80 10.34
C ILE A 240 13.35 14.20 9.09
N ASN A 241 14.48 13.50 9.23
CA ASN A 241 15.08 12.78 8.11
C ASN A 241 14.11 11.71 7.56
N GLY A 242 13.96 11.66 6.22
CA GLY A 242 13.04 10.72 5.57
C GLY A 242 13.28 9.25 5.92
N LEU A 243 14.53 8.85 6.22
CA LEU A 243 14.83 7.49 6.70
C LEU A 243 14.30 7.21 8.12
N GLU A 244 14.28 8.23 8.98
CA GLU A 244 13.68 8.12 10.31
C GLU A 244 12.15 8.06 10.20
N LEU A 245 11.59 8.85 9.29
CA LEU A 245 10.16 8.82 8.99
C LEU A 245 9.74 7.46 8.41
N LEU A 246 10.53 6.89 7.51
CA LEU A 246 10.33 5.52 7.00
C LEU A 246 10.31 4.50 8.15
N LYS A 247 11.27 4.54 9.08
CA LYS A 247 11.30 3.65 10.24
C LYS A 247 10.05 3.81 11.11
N LYS A 248 9.59 5.04 11.33
CA LYS A 248 8.37 5.31 12.10
C LYS A 248 7.17 4.66 11.42
N PHE A 249 6.96 4.89 10.14
CA PHE A 249 5.85 4.27 9.41
C PHE A 249 5.92 2.74 9.40
N ARG A 250 7.13 2.17 9.36
CA ARG A 250 7.34 0.70 9.42
C ARG A 250 7.10 0.10 10.78
N SER A 251 7.21 0.86 11.87
CA SER A 251 6.85 0.38 13.21
C SER A 251 5.34 0.15 13.38
N GLU A 252 4.53 0.83 12.58
CA GLU A 252 3.06 0.80 12.65
C GLU A 252 2.42 0.08 11.45
N ASN A 253 3.11 0.07 10.29
CA ASN A 253 2.56 -0.46 9.05
C ASN A 253 3.58 -1.36 8.34
N THR A 254 3.13 -2.50 7.86
CA THR A 254 3.95 -3.38 7.01
C THR A 254 4.17 -2.74 5.62
N SER A 255 5.23 -3.16 4.93
CA SER A 255 5.47 -2.74 3.54
C SER A 255 4.37 -3.18 2.57
N GLU A 256 3.61 -4.19 2.95
CA GLU A 256 2.47 -4.70 2.16
C GLU A 256 1.25 -3.80 2.27
N ASN A 257 0.98 -3.27 3.46
CA ASN A 257 -0.19 -2.42 3.70
C ASN A 257 0.05 -0.96 3.29
N LEU A 258 1.30 -0.49 3.44
CA LEU A 258 1.70 0.87 3.10
C LEU A 258 3.00 0.85 2.28
N PRO A 259 2.94 0.71 0.95
CA PRO A 259 4.11 0.85 0.11
C PRO A 259 4.69 2.27 0.20
N ILE A 260 6.01 2.36 0.38
CA ILE A 260 6.76 3.63 0.44
C ILE A 260 7.87 3.55 -0.58
N ILE A 261 7.87 4.48 -1.53
CA ILE A 261 8.93 4.66 -2.52
C ILE A 261 9.78 5.85 -2.04
N MET A 262 11.05 5.61 -1.81
CA MET A 262 11.98 6.68 -1.45
C MET A 262 12.38 7.47 -2.69
N VAL A 263 12.40 8.78 -2.58
CA VAL A 263 12.86 9.70 -3.63
C VAL A 263 14.10 10.42 -3.10
N SER A 264 15.22 10.39 -3.81
CA SER A 264 16.45 11.01 -3.28
C SER A 264 17.45 11.37 -4.37
N ALA A 265 18.29 12.33 -4.07
CA ALA A 265 19.45 12.69 -4.87
C ALA A 265 20.65 11.74 -4.68
N PHE A 266 20.59 10.77 -3.76
CA PHE A 266 21.66 9.81 -3.57
C PHE A 266 21.62 8.74 -4.69
N ASN A 267 22.73 8.60 -5.41
CA ASN A 267 22.89 7.59 -6.46
C ASN A 267 23.85 6.47 -6.02
N ASP A 268 24.32 6.46 -4.77
CA ASP A 268 25.20 5.42 -4.29
C ASP A 268 24.45 4.14 -3.91
N VAL A 269 25.03 3.01 -4.26
CA VAL A 269 24.46 1.68 -4.04
C VAL A 269 24.18 1.42 -2.55
N ASP A 270 25.03 1.96 -1.68
CA ASP A 270 24.93 1.78 -0.22
C ASP A 270 23.70 2.51 0.36
N GLY A 271 23.42 3.74 -0.11
CA GLY A 271 22.23 4.50 0.27
C GLY A 271 20.93 3.81 -0.17
N ILE A 272 20.89 3.32 -1.41
CA ILE A 272 19.76 2.56 -1.96
C ILE A 272 19.52 1.29 -1.13
N ALA A 273 20.59 0.51 -0.90
CA ALA A 273 20.52 -0.73 -0.11
C ALA A 273 19.97 -0.46 1.30
N LYS A 274 20.40 0.64 1.93
CA LYS A 274 19.93 1.04 3.25
C LYS A 274 18.44 1.39 3.26
N CYS A 275 17.93 2.11 2.26
CA CYS A 275 16.50 2.39 2.13
C CYS A 275 15.68 1.10 2.05
N ILE A 276 16.08 0.17 1.20
CA ILE A 276 15.40 -1.13 1.03
C ILE A 276 15.47 -1.97 2.31
N GLN A 277 16.63 -2.03 2.98
CA GLN A 277 16.78 -2.74 4.27
C GLN A 277 15.89 -2.16 5.38
N LEU A 278 15.64 -0.85 5.36
CA LEU A 278 14.74 -0.17 6.30
C LEU A 278 13.26 -0.37 5.96
N GLY A 279 12.96 -1.08 4.87
CA GLY A 279 11.61 -1.45 4.48
C GLY A 279 10.97 -0.53 3.43
N ALA A 280 11.73 0.27 2.71
CA ALA A 280 11.23 0.93 1.51
C ALA A 280 10.82 -0.13 0.48
N GLN A 281 9.72 0.14 -0.23
CA GLN A 281 9.24 -0.74 -1.29
C GLN A 281 10.12 -0.63 -2.53
N ASP A 282 10.55 0.59 -2.83
CA ASP A 282 11.40 0.92 -3.96
C ASP A 282 12.12 2.27 -3.73
N TYR A 283 12.93 2.64 -4.70
CA TYR A 283 13.73 3.85 -4.69
C TYR A 283 13.69 4.52 -6.06
N LEU A 284 13.65 5.86 -6.08
CA LEU A 284 13.69 6.69 -7.27
C LEU A 284 14.79 7.75 -7.14
N PRO A 285 15.79 7.76 -8.02
CA PRO A 285 16.80 8.82 -8.02
C PRO A 285 16.23 10.12 -8.58
N LYS A 286 16.66 11.27 -8.04
CA LYS A 286 16.45 12.59 -8.63
C LYS A 286 17.61 12.86 -9.63
N PRO A 287 17.36 13.44 -10.81
CA PRO A 287 16.09 13.96 -11.33
C PRO A 287 15.10 12.84 -11.66
N LEU A 288 13.81 13.10 -11.41
CA LEU A 288 12.77 12.08 -11.58
C LEU A 288 12.44 11.89 -13.06
N ASN A 289 12.66 10.68 -13.57
CA ASN A 289 12.12 10.28 -14.86
C ASN A 289 10.64 9.91 -14.71
N GLY A 290 9.75 10.62 -15.42
CA GLY A 290 8.30 10.45 -15.31
C GLY A 290 7.81 9.05 -15.63
N THR A 291 8.35 8.42 -16.68
CA THR A 291 7.98 7.06 -17.07
C THR A 291 8.36 6.03 -16.00
N ILE A 292 9.57 6.15 -15.42
CA ILE A 292 10.03 5.27 -14.36
C ILE A 292 9.21 5.49 -13.08
N LEU A 293 8.90 6.76 -12.76
CA LEU A 293 8.03 7.10 -11.63
C LEU A 293 6.67 6.40 -11.75
N LEU A 294 5.98 6.60 -12.88
CA LEU A 294 4.67 6.00 -13.12
C LEU A 294 4.72 4.48 -13.09
N ALA A 295 5.69 3.86 -13.75
CA ALA A 295 5.86 2.41 -13.75
C ALA A 295 6.03 1.86 -12.32
N LYS A 296 6.84 2.51 -11.47
CA LYS A 296 7.07 2.08 -10.08
C LYS A 296 5.85 2.31 -9.19
N VAL A 297 5.17 3.44 -9.35
CA VAL A 297 3.94 3.75 -8.60
C VAL A 297 2.85 2.74 -8.96
N ILE A 298 2.56 2.56 -10.25
CA ILE A 298 1.55 1.62 -10.75
C ILE A 298 1.86 0.20 -10.26
N SER A 299 3.08 -0.30 -10.49
CA SER A 299 3.48 -1.65 -10.06
C SER A 299 3.37 -1.85 -8.53
N SER A 300 3.64 -0.81 -7.73
CA SER A 300 3.51 -0.89 -6.27
C SER A 300 2.05 -0.91 -5.83
N LEU A 301 1.17 -0.13 -6.47
CA LEU A 301 -0.27 -0.12 -6.23
C LEU A 301 -0.92 -1.44 -6.66
N GLU A 302 -0.62 -1.93 -7.86
CA GLU A 302 -1.11 -3.23 -8.36
C GLU A 302 -0.79 -4.36 -7.38
N ARG A 303 0.45 -4.40 -6.88
CA ARG A 303 0.90 -5.40 -5.91
C ARG A 303 0.14 -5.31 -4.59
N LYS A 304 -0.13 -4.09 -4.08
CA LYS A 304 -0.91 -3.86 -2.87
C LYS A 304 -2.36 -4.35 -3.08
N PHE A 305 -3.05 -3.86 -4.10
CA PHE A 305 -4.46 -4.19 -4.33
C PHE A 305 -4.68 -5.66 -4.70
N PHE A 306 -3.74 -6.27 -5.43
CA PHE A 306 -3.78 -7.70 -5.69
C PHE A 306 -3.74 -8.51 -4.38
N ARG A 307 -2.85 -8.16 -3.44
CA ARG A 307 -2.74 -8.82 -2.14
C ARG A 307 -3.97 -8.59 -1.25
N GLU A 308 -4.52 -7.38 -1.26
CA GLU A 308 -5.76 -7.08 -0.53
C GLU A 308 -6.91 -7.94 -1.05
N ARG A 309 -7.05 -8.03 -2.37
CA ARG A 309 -8.06 -8.86 -3.02
C ARG A 309 -7.86 -10.35 -2.75
N GLU A 310 -6.61 -10.82 -2.76
CA GLU A 310 -6.28 -12.19 -2.38
C GLU A 310 -6.69 -12.49 -0.93
N LYS A 311 -6.35 -11.61 0.02
CA LYS A 311 -6.76 -11.72 1.44
C LYS A 311 -8.28 -11.77 1.59
N GLU A 312 -9.00 -10.91 0.88
CA GLU A 312 -10.47 -10.92 0.88
C GLU A 312 -11.04 -12.23 0.34
N LEU A 313 -10.50 -12.74 -0.78
CA LEU A 313 -10.93 -14.00 -1.37
C LEU A 313 -10.66 -15.17 -0.44
N VAL A 314 -9.48 -15.25 0.15
CA VAL A 314 -9.11 -16.28 1.13
C VAL A 314 -10.06 -16.22 2.33
N ASN A 315 -10.36 -15.03 2.85
CA ASN A 315 -11.28 -14.85 3.95
C ASN A 315 -12.71 -15.28 3.57
N LYS A 316 -13.19 -14.90 2.39
CA LYS A 316 -14.49 -15.35 1.87
C LYS A 316 -14.55 -16.87 1.73
N LEU A 317 -13.50 -17.49 1.18
CA LEU A 317 -13.41 -18.95 1.06
C LEU A 317 -13.37 -19.62 2.43
N HIS A 318 -12.66 -19.05 3.39
CA HIS A 318 -12.61 -19.55 4.76
C HIS A 318 -14.00 -19.51 5.41
N ILE A 319 -14.71 -18.39 5.31
CA ILE A 319 -16.08 -18.24 5.82
C ILE A 319 -17.01 -19.27 5.15
N GLN A 320 -16.97 -19.38 3.83
CA GLN A 320 -17.79 -20.37 3.10
C GLN A 320 -17.47 -21.81 3.48
N ALA A 321 -16.19 -22.10 3.72
CA ALA A 321 -15.75 -23.45 4.12
C ALA A 321 -16.08 -23.79 5.58
N THR A 322 -16.25 -22.80 6.46
CA THR A 322 -16.35 -23.01 7.92
C THR A 322 -17.72 -22.68 8.49
N THR A 323 -18.53 -21.87 7.82
CA THR A 323 -19.84 -21.45 8.33
C THR A 323 -21.01 -21.96 7.47
N ASP A 324 -22.18 -22.09 8.09
CA ASP A 324 -23.47 -22.26 7.41
C ASP A 324 -23.88 -20.91 6.81
N GLN A 325 -24.16 -20.90 5.50
CA GLN A 325 -24.42 -19.65 4.77
C GLN A 325 -25.69 -18.91 5.20
N LEU A 326 -26.70 -19.64 5.70
CA LEU A 326 -27.93 -19.03 6.16
C LEU A 326 -27.79 -18.42 7.55
N THR A 327 -27.17 -19.15 8.46
CA THR A 327 -27.16 -18.83 9.88
C THR A 327 -25.89 -18.16 10.38
N GLY A 328 -24.78 -18.26 9.65
CA GLY A 328 -23.49 -17.64 9.99
C GLY A 328 -22.77 -18.27 11.19
N ILE A 329 -23.25 -19.36 11.76
CA ILE A 329 -22.54 -20.18 12.74
C ILE A 329 -21.74 -21.28 12.04
N SER A 330 -20.96 -22.07 12.79
CA SER A 330 -20.17 -23.16 12.21
C SER A 330 -21.06 -24.12 11.40
N ASN A 331 -20.55 -24.57 10.27
CA ASN A 331 -21.23 -25.58 9.49
C ASN A 331 -20.99 -26.98 10.05
N ARG A 332 -21.73 -27.95 9.54
CA ARG A 332 -21.65 -29.36 9.95
C ARG A 332 -20.20 -29.87 10.00
N ARG A 333 -19.39 -29.57 8.97
CA ARG A 333 -18.00 -30.06 8.88
C ARG A 333 -17.17 -29.59 10.06
N VAL A 334 -17.20 -28.30 10.34
CA VAL A 334 -16.36 -27.69 11.40
C VAL A 334 -16.73 -28.21 12.78
N VAL A 335 -18.03 -28.30 13.11
CA VAL A 335 -18.43 -28.77 14.45
C VAL A 335 -18.11 -30.23 14.68
N PHE A 336 -18.17 -31.06 13.60
CA PHE A 336 -17.77 -32.47 13.69
C PHE A 336 -16.23 -32.62 13.78
N GLU A 337 -15.47 -31.88 13.00
CA GLU A 337 -14.00 -31.86 13.09
C GLU A 337 -13.52 -31.45 14.50
N GLU A 338 -14.16 -30.43 15.09
CA GLU A 338 -13.81 -30.00 16.45
C GLU A 338 -14.16 -31.07 17.50
N LEU A 339 -15.30 -31.72 17.35
CA LEU A 339 -15.69 -32.83 18.23
C LEU A 339 -14.70 -33.99 18.15
N GLU A 340 -14.30 -34.40 16.96
CA GLU A 340 -13.32 -35.49 16.73
C GLU A 340 -11.95 -35.12 17.35
N ASN A 341 -11.48 -33.91 17.10
CA ASN A 341 -10.21 -33.40 17.65
C ASN A 341 -10.24 -33.36 19.18
N SER A 342 -11.32 -32.81 19.75
CA SER A 342 -11.51 -32.72 21.19
C SER A 342 -11.61 -34.09 21.87
N TYR A 343 -12.25 -35.07 21.19
CA TYR A 343 -12.29 -36.43 21.68
C TYR A 343 -10.92 -37.12 21.65
N ALA A 344 -10.12 -36.88 20.62
CA ALA A 344 -8.74 -37.39 20.55
C ALA A 344 -7.84 -36.77 21.66
N GLU A 345 -8.02 -35.47 21.97
CA GLU A 345 -7.34 -34.80 23.07
C GLU A 345 -7.77 -35.36 24.44
N LEU A 346 -9.05 -35.68 24.63
CA LEU A 346 -9.57 -36.36 25.83
C LEU A 346 -8.89 -37.73 26.00
N GLN A 347 -8.82 -38.55 24.95
CA GLN A 347 -8.18 -39.87 25.01
C GLN A 347 -6.69 -39.80 25.34
N SER A 348 -5.99 -38.75 24.90
CA SER A 348 -4.59 -38.52 25.21
C SER A 348 -4.35 -37.88 26.60
N GLY A 349 -5.39 -37.58 27.35
CA GLY A 349 -5.33 -36.98 28.68
C GLY A 349 -5.05 -35.48 28.69
N HIS A 350 -5.14 -34.82 27.54
CA HIS A 350 -4.94 -33.36 27.43
C HIS A 350 -6.21 -32.56 27.63
N LYS A 351 -7.38 -33.19 27.63
CA LYS A 351 -8.67 -32.55 27.82
C LYS A 351 -9.50 -33.33 28.85
N LYS A 352 -10.43 -32.65 29.55
CA LYS A 352 -11.40 -33.26 30.44
C LYS A 352 -12.64 -33.72 29.68
N ASP A 353 -13.50 -34.47 30.34
CA ASP A 353 -14.82 -34.78 29.80
C ASP A 353 -15.57 -33.53 29.43
N PHE A 354 -16.32 -33.62 28.33
CA PHE A 354 -17.15 -32.55 27.81
C PHE A 354 -18.49 -33.11 27.35
N SER A 355 -19.44 -32.20 27.13
CA SER A 355 -20.81 -32.55 26.76
C SER A 355 -21.09 -32.20 25.30
N VAL A 356 -21.91 -33.03 24.66
CA VAL A 356 -22.43 -32.80 23.31
C VAL A 356 -23.94 -32.64 23.40
N ILE A 357 -24.47 -31.58 22.79
CA ILE A 357 -25.89 -31.28 22.78
C ILE A 357 -26.40 -31.29 21.34
N MET A 358 -27.32 -32.22 21.03
CA MET A 358 -28.08 -32.21 19.81
C MET A 358 -29.34 -31.40 20.03
N ILE A 359 -29.62 -30.40 19.19
CA ILE A 359 -30.73 -29.45 19.35
C ILE A 359 -31.54 -29.40 18.07
N ASP A 360 -32.86 -29.37 18.19
CA ASP A 360 -33.79 -29.32 17.07
C ASP A 360 -34.97 -28.38 17.38
N ILE A 361 -35.35 -27.55 16.40
CA ILE A 361 -36.46 -26.59 16.56
C ILE A 361 -37.79 -27.36 16.51
N ASP A 362 -38.57 -27.26 17.56
CA ASP A 362 -39.85 -27.91 17.65
C ASP A 362 -40.83 -27.39 16.61
N PHE A 363 -41.53 -28.30 15.95
CA PHE A 363 -42.57 -28.00 14.94
C PHE A 363 -42.11 -27.13 13.78
N PHE A 364 -40.80 -27.14 13.42
CA PHE A 364 -40.24 -26.29 12.37
C PHE A 364 -40.93 -26.49 11.00
N LYS A 365 -41.35 -27.73 10.67
CA LYS A 365 -42.16 -27.97 9.49
C LYS A 365 -43.47 -27.16 9.50
N SER A 366 -44.12 -27.03 10.64
CA SER A 366 -45.37 -26.25 10.76
C SER A 366 -45.08 -24.74 10.55
N VAL A 367 -43.92 -24.27 10.98
CA VAL A 367 -43.48 -22.89 10.70
C VAL A 367 -43.34 -22.66 9.18
N ASN A 368 -42.66 -23.60 8.47
CA ASN A 368 -42.52 -23.52 7.03
C ASN A 368 -43.87 -23.63 6.30
N ASP A 369 -44.75 -24.51 6.74
CA ASP A 369 -46.08 -24.69 6.15
C ASP A 369 -46.98 -23.46 6.34
N THR A 370 -46.77 -22.69 7.42
CA THR A 370 -47.59 -21.50 7.74
C THR A 370 -47.01 -20.21 7.16
N TYR A 371 -45.70 -20.00 7.27
CA TYR A 371 -45.03 -18.74 6.94
C TYR A 371 -44.10 -18.84 5.72
N GLY A 372 -44.10 -19.99 5.04
CA GLY A 372 -43.19 -20.26 3.93
C GLY A 372 -41.75 -20.51 4.36
N HIS A 373 -40.91 -20.90 3.43
CA HIS A 373 -39.48 -21.14 3.67
C HIS A 373 -38.76 -19.87 4.13
N SER A 374 -39.14 -18.68 3.64
CA SER A 374 -38.54 -17.43 4.08
C SER A 374 -38.81 -17.12 5.55
N GLY A 375 -40.03 -17.42 6.05
CA GLY A 375 -40.33 -17.31 7.48
C GLY A 375 -39.53 -18.31 8.32
N GLY A 376 -39.38 -19.55 7.82
CA GLY A 376 -38.52 -20.55 8.42
C GLY A 376 -37.04 -20.14 8.48
N ASP A 377 -36.54 -19.51 7.41
CA ASP A 377 -35.16 -19.02 7.35
C ASP A 377 -34.90 -17.94 8.41
N GLU A 378 -35.85 -17.02 8.66
CA GLU A 378 -35.72 -16.02 9.72
C GLU A 378 -35.74 -16.67 11.12
N VAL A 379 -36.54 -17.71 11.32
CA VAL A 379 -36.51 -18.51 12.55
C VAL A 379 -35.16 -19.20 12.76
N LEU A 380 -34.59 -19.80 11.72
CA LEU A 380 -33.25 -20.42 11.77
C LEU A 380 -32.16 -19.41 12.12
N LYS A 381 -32.20 -18.22 11.53
CA LYS A 381 -31.25 -17.10 11.84
C LYS A 381 -31.40 -16.66 13.29
N ALA A 382 -32.61 -16.49 13.76
CA ALA A 382 -32.86 -16.07 15.15
C ALA A 382 -32.39 -17.15 16.16
N MET A 383 -32.64 -18.42 15.90
CA MET A 383 -32.16 -19.54 16.68
C MET A 383 -30.61 -19.56 16.73
N ALA A 384 -29.98 -19.48 15.58
CA ALA A 384 -28.54 -19.47 15.46
C ALA A 384 -27.89 -18.28 16.21
N ASN A 385 -28.51 -17.09 16.16
CA ASN A 385 -28.05 -15.94 16.89
C ASN A 385 -28.11 -16.14 18.41
N VAL A 386 -29.18 -16.73 18.93
CA VAL A 386 -29.25 -17.06 20.37
C VAL A 386 -28.21 -18.11 20.73
N LEU A 387 -28.07 -19.17 19.94
CA LEU A 387 -27.05 -20.20 20.16
C LEU A 387 -25.63 -19.61 20.14
N LYS A 388 -25.29 -18.77 19.16
CA LYS A 388 -23.99 -18.13 19.03
C LYS A 388 -23.64 -17.26 20.25
N ASN A 389 -24.60 -16.54 20.77
CA ASN A 389 -24.40 -15.64 21.91
C ASN A 389 -24.32 -16.43 23.22
N TYR A 390 -25.04 -17.52 23.35
CA TYR A 390 -25.07 -18.34 24.54
C TYR A 390 -23.88 -19.31 24.62
N VAL A 391 -23.57 -19.98 23.51
CA VAL A 391 -22.46 -20.91 23.37
C VAL A 391 -21.20 -20.14 22.98
N SER A 392 -20.58 -19.45 23.95
CA SER A 392 -19.35 -18.67 23.74
C SER A 392 -18.10 -19.53 23.83
N GLU A 393 -17.00 -19.07 23.24
CA GLU A 393 -15.68 -19.72 23.37
C GLU A 393 -15.33 -20.07 24.83
N PRO A 394 -14.72 -21.22 25.09
CA PRO A 394 -14.14 -22.19 24.12
C PRO A 394 -15.16 -23.18 23.53
N ASN A 395 -16.44 -23.07 23.84
CA ASN A 395 -17.49 -23.93 23.31
C ASN A 395 -17.76 -23.63 21.84
N ILE A 396 -18.30 -24.61 21.12
CA ILE A 396 -18.65 -24.44 19.72
C ILE A 396 -20.09 -24.87 19.45
N VAL A 397 -20.76 -24.19 18.55
CA VAL A 397 -22.07 -24.60 18.02
C VAL A 397 -22.11 -24.46 16.52
N GLY A 398 -22.75 -25.43 15.85
CA GLY A 398 -22.93 -25.42 14.40
C GLY A 398 -24.28 -25.96 13.98
N ARG A 399 -24.70 -25.58 12.77
CA ARG A 399 -25.87 -26.16 12.12
C ARG A 399 -25.45 -27.39 11.33
N ILE A 400 -26.10 -28.51 11.63
CA ILE A 400 -25.76 -29.81 11.02
C ILE A 400 -26.68 -30.22 9.87
N GLY A 401 -27.86 -29.63 9.79
CA GLY A 401 -28.81 -29.83 8.68
C GLY A 401 -30.21 -29.35 9.05
N GLY A 402 -31.02 -28.96 8.07
CA GLY A 402 -32.43 -28.56 8.31
C GLY A 402 -32.62 -27.60 9.48
N GLU A 403 -33.31 -28.06 10.51
CA GLU A 403 -33.55 -27.38 11.79
C GLU A 403 -32.67 -27.88 12.94
N GLU A 404 -31.63 -28.68 12.65
CA GLU A 404 -30.77 -29.34 13.64
C GLU A 404 -29.47 -28.60 13.88
N PHE A 405 -29.10 -28.47 15.16
CA PHE A 405 -27.88 -27.84 15.63
C PHE A 405 -27.11 -28.77 16.55
N LEU A 406 -25.79 -28.68 16.56
CA LEU A 406 -24.91 -29.44 17.45
C LEU A 406 -24.04 -28.46 18.22
N ALA A 407 -24.02 -28.61 19.56
CA ALA A 407 -23.10 -27.85 20.41
C ALA A 407 -22.15 -28.79 21.14
N VAL A 408 -20.88 -28.37 21.27
CA VAL A 408 -19.88 -29.05 22.09
C VAL A 408 -19.49 -28.10 23.23
N ILE A 409 -19.72 -28.56 24.46
CA ILE A 409 -19.61 -27.74 25.66
C ILE A 409 -18.50 -28.31 26.54
N PHE A 410 -17.48 -27.49 26.74
CA PHE A 410 -16.30 -27.80 27.55
C PHE A 410 -16.44 -27.21 28.96
N ASP A 411 -15.79 -27.87 29.95
CA ASP A 411 -15.65 -27.38 31.33
C ASP A 411 -16.94 -26.97 32.04
N GLN A 412 -18.08 -27.64 31.74
CA GLN A 412 -19.35 -27.42 32.45
C GLN A 412 -19.53 -28.43 33.58
N GLU A 413 -19.49 -27.95 34.83
CA GLU A 413 -19.74 -28.77 36.00
C GLU A 413 -21.24 -29.14 36.15
N ASP A 414 -22.14 -28.27 35.71
CA ASP A 414 -23.62 -28.44 35.80
C ASP A 414 -24.24 -28.22 34.43
N ILE A 415 -24.21 -29.27 33.60
CA ILE A 415 -24.80 -29.29 32.25
C ILE A 415 -26.34 -29.19 32.29
N GLU A 416 -26.96 -29.64 33.35
CA GLU A 416 -28.43 -29.58 33.52
C GLU A 416 -28.90 -28.12 33.64
N THR A 417 -28.32 -27.38 34.55
CA THR A 417 -28.60 -25.93 34.71
C THR A 417 -28.22 -25.16 33.40
N TYR A 418 -27.15 -25.55 32.74
CA TYR A 418 -26.75 -24.92 31.45
C TYR A 418 -27.85 -25.10 30.41
N CYS A 419 -28.37 -26.33 30.25
CA CYS A 419 -29.43 -26.64 29.29
C CYS A 419 -30.76 -25.96 29.64
N ASP A 420 -31.11 -25.90 30.91
CA ASP A 420 -32.30 -25.18 31.36
C ASP A 420 -32.27 -23.69 31.08
N ASN A 421 -31.11 -23.06 31.27
CA ASN A 421 -30.90 -21.66 30.92
C ASN A 421 -30.92 -21.45 29.39
N LEU A 422 -30.28 -22.33 28.61
CA LEU A 422 -30.33 -22.27 27.15
C LEU A 422 -31.79 -22.38 26.66
N ARG A 423 -32.60 -23.29 27.23
CA ARG A 423 -34.00 -23.41 26.91
C ARG A 423 -34.76 -22.10 27.17
N ARG A 424 -34.50 -21.43 28.30
CA ARG A 424 -35.10 -20.11 28.62
C ARG A 424 -34.70 -19.05 27.60
N GLU A 425 -33.43 -19.01 27.20
CA GLU A 425 -32.97 -18.08 26.14
C GLU A 425 -33.68 -18.34 24.81
N ILE A 426 -33.85 -19.61 24.42
CA ILE A 426 -34.60 -19.97 23.21
C ILE A 426 -36.06 -19.49 23.28
N HIS A 427 -36.70 -19.56 24.44
CA HIS A 427 -38.05 -19.03 24.65
C HIS A 427 -38.17 -17.52 24.48
N THR A 428 -37.06 -16.78 24.54
CA THR A 428 -37.07 -15.34 24.30
C THR A 428 -37.15 -14.98 22.82
N ILE A 429 -36.96 -15.95 21.94
CA ILE A 429 -36.96 -15.74 20.50
C ILE A 429 -38.35 -15.31 20.02
N LYS A 430 -38.41 -14.11 19.47
CA LYS A 430 -39.57 -13.55 18.78
C LYS A 430 -39.12 -13.07 17.41
N VAL A 431 -39.60 -13.74 16.39
CA VAL A 431 -39.33 -13.39 15.01
C VAL A 431 -40.56 -12.67 14.44
N PHE A 432 -40.34 -11.42 14.03
CA PHE A 432 -41.35 -10.65 13.30
C PHE A 432 -41.18 -10.89 11.82
N TYR A 433 -42.12 -11.59 11.23
CA TYR A 433 -42.12 -11.87 9.79
C TYR A 433 -43.46 -11.45 9.18
N GLU A 434 -43.45 -10.53 8.20
CA GLU A 434 -44.61 -9.83 7.73
C GLU A 434 -45.40 -9.20 8.92
N ASP A 435 -46.67 -9.48 9.07
CA ASP A 435 -47.50 -8.97 10.16
C ASP A 435 -47.67 -9.97 11.34
N HIS A 436 -46.77 -10.99 11.42
CA HIS A 436 -46.90 -12.06 12.41
C HIS A 436 -45.67 -12.11 13.34
N GLU A 437 -45.96 -12.38 14.63
CA GLU A 437 -44.92 -12.74 15.61
C GLU A 437 -44.83 -14.27 15.71
N ILE A 438 -43.66 -14.82 15.38
CA ILE A 438 -43.39 -16.27 15.45
C ILE A 438 -42.55 -16.51 16.71
N SER A 439 -43.05 -17.36 17.59
CA SER A 439 -42.34 -17.88 18.76
C SER A 439 -42.06 -19.36 18.56
N ILE A 440 -40.91 -19.81 19.03
CA ILE A 440 -40.46 -21.20 18.90
C ILE A 440 -40.03 -21.79 20.23
N THR A 441 -40.01 -23.11 20.28
CA THR A 441 -39.36 -23.92 21.30
C THR A 441 -38.34 -24.85 20.63
N ALA A 442 -37.44 -25.43 21.41
CA ALA A 442 -36.54 -26.44 20.94
C ALA A 442 -36.43 -27.62 21.89
N SER A 443 -36.22 -28.79 21.34
CA SER A 443 -35.87 -29.99 22.08
C SER A 443 -34.39 -30.30 21.93
N GLY A 444 -33.75 -30.85 22.96
CA GLY A 444 -32.37 -31.24 22.92
C GLY A 444 -32.10 -32.59 23.59
N GLY A 445 -31.04 -33.25 23.12
CA GLY A 445 -30.48 -34.44 23.76
C GLY A 445 -29.03 -34.19 24.11
N VAL A 446 -28.63 -34.51 25.32
CA VAL A 446 -27.29 -34.24 25.87
C VAL A 446 -26.58 -35.57 26.16
N ALA A 447 -25.34 -35.69 25.70
CA ALA A 447 -24.47 -36.84 26.05
C ALA A 447 -23.12 -36.34 26.56
N ILE A 448 -22.56 -37.05 27.54
CA ILE A 448 -21.26 -36.75 28.11
C ILE A 448 -20.22 -37.73 27.55
N THR A 449 -19.03 -37.30 27.27
CA THR A 449 -17.97 -38.14 26.67
C THR A 449 -17.59 -39.34 27.53
N SER A 450 -17.66 -39.21 28.88
CA SER A 450 -17.43 -40.34 29.78
C SER A 450 -18.42 -41.51 29.63
N GLU A 451 -19.55 -41.27 28.97
CA GLU A 451 -20.58 -42.31 28.75
C GLU A 451 -20.35 -43.12 27.47
N SER A 452 -19.32 -42.81 26.69
CA SER A 452 -19.18 -43.34 25.31
C SER A 452 -17.74 -43.69 25.00
N GLY A 453 -17.51 -44.62 24.09
CA GLY A 453 -16.18 -45.10 23.74
C GLY A 453 -15.51 -44.37 22.58
N ASN A 454 -16.26 -43.58 21.83
CA ASN A 454 -15.78 -42.78 20.69
C ASN A 454 -16.73 -41.60 20.39
N ALA A 455 -16.27 -40.67 19.55
CA ALA A 455 -17.02 -39.46 19.21
C ALA A 455 -18.38 -39.75 18.55
N SER A 456 -18.46 -40.77 17.69
CA SER A 456 -19.72 -41.16 17.03
C SER A 456 -20.75 -41.67 18.02
N ASP A 457 -20.34 -42.45 19.03
CA ASP A 457 -21.25 -42.96 20.07
C ASP A 457 -21.83 -41.82 20.94
N VAL A 458 -21.04 -40.77 21.21
CA VAL A 458 -21.54 -39.58 21.93
C VAL A 458 -22.63 -38.90 21.14
N ILE A 459 -22.44 -38.71 19.82
CA ILE A 459 -23.45 -38.12 18.93
C ILE A 459 -24.71 -38.96 18.90
N ASN A 460 -24.59 -40.29 18.68
CA ASN A 460 -25.72 -41.21 18.63
C ASN A 460 -26.53 -41.14 19.91
N LYS A 461 -25.88 -41.10 21.04
CA LYS A 461 -26.53 -41.02 22.34
C LYS A 461 -27.26 -39.69 22.56
N ALA A 462 -26.66 -38.56 22.10
CA ALA A 462 -27.33 -37.28 22.10
C ALA A 462 -28.57 -37.28 21.19
N ASP A 463 -28.51 -37.91 20.02
CA ASP A 463 -29.63 -38.03 19.08
C ASP A 463 -30.76 -38.91 19.65
N GLU A 464 -30.46 -40.06 20.29
CA GLU A 464 -31.44 -40.88 20.97
C GLU A 464 -32.18 -40.06 22.05
N ARG A 465 -31.47 -39.30 22.85
CA ARG A 465 -32.05 -38.43 23.89
C ARG A 465 -32.87 -37.27 23.32
N LEU A 466 -32.48 -36.70 22.19
CA LEU A 466 -33.29 -35.73 21.44
C LEU A 466 -34.61 -36.35 20.98
N TYR A 467 -34.56 -37.57 20.46
CA TYR A 467 -35.76 -38.29 20.08
C TYR A 467 -36.69 -38.50 21.27
N ASP A 468 -36.17 -38.85 22.46
CA ASP A 468 -36.94 -39.02 23.69
C ASP A 468 -37.50 -37.65 24.17
N ALA A 469 -36.79 -36.57 24.05
CA ALA A 469 -37.30 -35.21 24.30
C ALA A 469 -38.51 -34.90 23.41
N LYS A 470 -38.43 -35.20 22.11
CA LYS A 470 -39.54 -35.00 21.16
C LYS A 470 -40.75 -35.86 21.48
N LYS A 471 -40.55 -37.11 21.89
CA LYS A 471 -41.65 -38.03 22.26
C LYS A 471 -42.31 -37.67 23.60
N SER A 472 -41.56 -37.20 24.55
CA SER A 472 -42.05 -36.89 25.91
C SER A 472 -42.67 -35.49 26.06
N GLY A 473 -43.00 -34.84 24.94
CA GLY A 473 -43.79 -33.58 24.93
C GLY A 473 -43.02 -32.35 24.43
N ARG A 474 -41.78 -32.51 23.93
CA ARG A 474 -40.93 -31.42 23.39
C ARG A 474 -40.55 -30.36 24.44
N ASP A 475 -39.96 -29.23 23.97
CA ASP A 475 -39.56 -28.09 24.81
C ASP A 475 -38.76 -28.49 26.06
N LYS A 476 -37.78 -29.34 25.88
CA LYS A 476 -36.91 -29.85 26.96
C LYS A 476 -35.57 -30.39 26.43
N PHE A 477 -34.64 -30.48 27.35
CA PHE A 477 -33.36 -31.16 27.11
C PHE A 477 -33.32 -32.45 27.98
N VAL A 478 -33.04 -33.59 27.35
CA VAL A 478 -32.90 -34.89 28.02
C VAL A 478 -31.44 -35.23 28.20
N ILE A 479 -31.03 -35.52 29.43
CA ILE A 479 -29.61 -35.78 29.81
C ILE A 479 -29.45 -37.27 30.17
N ASN A 480 -30.44 -37.89 30.76
CA ASN A 480 -30.45 -39.29 31.25
C ASN A 480 -31.64 -40.09 30.68
#